data_c6ed4f9a77daa12dbd88407a1a2675c1
#
_entry.id   c6ed4f9a77daa12dbd88407a1a2675c1
#
_cell.length_a   1.000
_cell.length_b   1.000
_cell.length_c   1.000
_cell.angle_alpha   90.00
_cell.angle_beta   90.00
_cell.angle_gamma   90.00
#
_symmetry.space_group_name_H-M   'P 1'
#
loop_
_entity.id
_entity.type
_entity.pdbx_description
1 polymer ?
#
loop_
_entity_poly.entity_id
_entity_poly.type
_entity_poly.pdbx_seq_one_letter_code
_entity_poly.pdbx_strand_id
1 'polypeptide(L)'
;EEKSYHAIYLENEYIKVMILPELGGRVQMAYDKIKNRHFIYYNHVIKPALVGLTGPWISGGIEFNWPQHHRPSTFLPIDYTIERCADGSAIVWVSERERMFHQKGMAGFTLRPGRAVLEIQGKLYNPTPIPQTFLWWANPAVAVNDAYQSVFPADVNAVFDHGKRDVSRYPIATGTYYKMDYSAGVDISRYKNIPVPTSYICLLYTSPSPRD
;
A
#
# COMPACT_ATOMS: atom_id res chain seq x y z
N GLU A 1 -17.04 20.31 2.25
CA GLU A 1 -18.07 19.64 3.05
C GLU A 1 -17.40 18.76 4.11
N GLU A 2 -17.82 18.88 5.37
CA GLU A 2 -17.39 18.00 6.46
C GLU A 2 -18.26 16.76 6.50
N LYS A 3 -17.63 15.59 6.71
CA LYS A 3 -18.31 14.31 6.84
C LYS A 3 -17.69 13.51 7.98
N SER A 4 -18.54 12.97 8.85
CA SER A 4 -18.12 12.04 9.90
C SER A 4 -18.04 10.62 9.38
N TYR A 5 -17.02 9.88 9.80
CA TYR A 5 -16.80 8.49 9.48
C TYR A 5 -16.65 7.65 10.75
N HIS A 6 -17.17 6.45 10.75
CA HIS A 6 -16.86 5.48 11.78
C HIS A 6 -15.39 5.06 11.68
N ALA A 7 -14.66 5.21 12.78
CA ALA A 7 -13.24 4.86 12.83
C ALA A 7 -12.97 3.78 13.88
N ILE A 8 -12.20 2.77 13.50
CA ILE A 8 -11.68 1.74 14.40
C ILE A 8 -10.23 2.08 14.71
N TYR A 9 -9.88 2.13 15.99
CA TYR A 9 -8.51 2.34 16.43
C TYR A 9 -7.92 1.06 16.99
N LEU A 10 -6.74 0.70 16.47
CA LEU A 10 -5.82 -0.23 17.11
C LEU A 10 -4.70 0.57 17.75
N GLU A 11 -4.42 0.32 19.00
CA GLU A 11 -3.40 1.06 19.73
C GLU A 11 -2.69 0.15 20.74
N ASN A 12 -1.37 0.28 20.79
CA ASN A 12 -0.53 -0.25 21.85
C ASN A 12 0.40 0.86 22.38
N GLU A 13 1.40 0.52 23.18
CA GLU A 13 2.33 1.49 23.75
C GLU A 13 3.17 2.26 22.71
N TYR A 14 3.34 1.71 21.49
CA TYR A 14 4.24 2.27 20.45
C TYR A 14 3.49 2.88 19.28
N ILE A 15 2.39 2.28 18.87
CA ILE A 15 1.72 2.59 17.61
C ILE A 15 0.23 2.83 17.83
N LYS A 16 -0.31 3.81 17.11
CA LYS A 16 -1.75 4.03 16.95
C LYS A 16 -2.13 3.99 15.48
N VAL A 17 -3.13 3.19 15.15
CA VAL A 17 -3.61 3.01 13.77
C VAL A 17 -5.10 3.31 13.71
N MET A 18 -5.53 4.05 12.69
CA MET A 18 -6.95 4.32 12.40
C MET A 18 -7.36 3.62 11.12
N ILE A 19 -8.42 2.84 11.20
CA ILE A 19 -9.01 2.08 10.10
C ILE A 19 -10.41 2.64 9.83
N LEU A 20 -10.74 2.85 8.56
CA LEU A 20 -12.04 3.38 8.13
C LEU A 20 -12.84 2.33 7.34
N PRO A 21 -13.75 1.59 7.99
CA PRO A 21 -14.57 0.58 7.31
C PRO A 21 -15.45 1.17 6.21
N GLU A 22 -15.96 2.39 6.39
CA GLU A 22 -16.80 3.06 5.40
C GLU A 22 -16.06 3.49 4.13
N LEU A 23 -14.72 3.46 4.16
CA LEU A 23 -13.85 3.79 3.03
C LEU A 23 -12.99 2.59 2.64
N GLY A 24 -13.62 1.48 2.32
CA GLY A 24 -12.95 0.28 1.84
C GLY A 24 -12.07 -0.42 2.87
N GLY A 25 -12.21 -0.11 4.16
CA GLY A 25 -11.40 -0.71 5.23
C GLY A 25 -9.93 -0.29 5.20
N ARG A 26 -9.63 0.86 4.62
CA ARG A 26 -8.25 1.37 4.54
C ARG A 26 -7.67 1.70 5.91
N VAL A 27 -6.37 1.59 6.04
CA VAL A 27 -5.63 2.23 7.12
C VAL A 27 -5.47 3.70 6.75
N GLN A 28 -6.19 4.60 7.42
CA GLN A 28 -6.17 6.03 7.11
C GLN A 28 -5.00 6.75 7.78
N MET A 29 -4.60 6.29 8.96
CA MET A 29 -3.54 6.87 9.74
C MET A 29 -2.76 5.78 10.48
N ALA A 30 -1.44 5.92 10.53
CA ALA A 30 -0.58 5.13 11.37
C ALA A 30 0.52 6.01 11.99
N TYR A 31 0.53 6.05 13.31
CA TYR A 31 1.31 7.00 14.10
C TYR A 31 2.29 6.26 15.02
N ASP A 32 3.55 6.66 14.96
CA ASP A 32 4.63 6.22 15.85
C ASP A 32 4.66 7.14 17.07
N LYS A 33 4.26 6.63 18.22
CA LYS A 33 4.17 7.37 19.48
C LYS A 33 5.55 7.71 20.06
N ILE A 34 6.57 6.91 19.73
CA ILE A 34 7.95 7.12 20.24
C ILE A 34 8.62 8.25 19.47
N LYS A 35 8.49 8.24 18.13
CA LYS A 35 9.09 9.27 17.28
C LYS A 35 8.18 10.47 17.06
N ASN A 36 6.98 10.46 17.63
CA ASN A 36 5.98 11.51 17.52
C ASN A 36 5.72 11.92 16.06
N ARG A 37 5.50 10.91 15.19
CA ARG A 37 5.28 11.14 13.76
C ARG A 37 4.39 10.09 13.12
N HIS A 38 3.70 10.48 12.04
CA HIS A 38 3.05 9.52 11.16
C HIS A 38 4.12 8.81 10.31
N PHE A 39 4.08 7.46 10.27
CA PHE A 39 4.94 6.67 9.37
C PHE A 39 4.22 6.29 8.07
N ILE A 40 2.90 6.53 8.01
CA ILE A 40 2.08 6.53 6.81
C ILE A 40 1.56 7.95 6.60
N TYR A 41 1.57 8.44 5.37
CA TYR A 41 1.06 9.78 5.07
C TYR A 41 -0.43 9.89 5.44
N TYR A 42 -0.71 10.66 6.47
CA TYR A 42 -2.05 10.94 6.92
C TYR A 42 -2.62 12.14 6.15
N ASN A 43 -3.43 11.84 5.14
CA ASN A 43 -4.12 12.87 4.39
C ASN A 43 -5.42 13.25 5.13
N HIS A 44 -5.52 14.51 5.57
CA HIS A 44 -6.70 15.03 6.26
C HIS A 44 -7.87 15.30 5.31
N VAL A 45 -7.60 15.38 4.01
CA VAL A 45 -8.62 15.61 2.97
C VAL A 45 -8.91 14.30 2.27
N ILE A 46 -10.10 13.76 2.50
CA ILE A 46 -10.57 12.57 1.79
C ILE A 46 -11.19 13.02 0.47
N LYS A 47 -10.51 12.77 -0.62
CA LYS A 47 -10.93 13.14 -1.95
C LYS A 47 -10.95 11.91 -2.86
N PRO A 48 -12.10 11.24 -3.01
CA PRO A 48 -12.24 10.15 -3.96
C PRO A 48 -11.99 10.64 -5.39
N ALA A 49 -11.21 9.90 -6.15
CA ALA A 49 -10.87 10.21 -7.52
C ALA A 49 -10.82 8.93 -8.38
N LEU A 50 -10.89 9.09 -9.69
CA LEU A 50 -10.55 8.04 -10.64
C LEU A 50 -9.11 8.22 -11.08
N VAL A 51 -8.33 7.15 -11.06
CA VAL A 51 -6.94 7.14 -11.53
C VAL A 51 -6.94 6.64 -12.97
N GLY A 52 -7.25 7.52 -13.91
CA GLY A 52 -7.37 7.17 -15.31
C GLY A 52 -8.28 5.96 -15.53
N LEU A 53 -7.78 4.94 -16.23
CA LEU A 53 -8.49 3.67 -16.47
C LEU A 53 -8.30 2.64 -15.34
N THR A 54 -7.57 2.96 -14.29
CA THR A 54 -7.17 2.01 -13.26
C THR A 54 -8.14 1.92 -12.07
N GLY A 55 -9.18 2.73 -12.06
CA GLY A 55 -10.24 2.65 -11.06
C GLY A 55 -10.20 3.74 -9.99
N PRO A 56 -11.03 3.62 -8.95
CA PRO A 56 -11.16 4.60 -7.89
C PRO A 56 -9.97 4.59 -6.94
N TRP A 57 -9.65 5.76 -6.39
CA TRP A 57 -8.50 5.95 -5.51
C TRP A 57 -8.73 7.07 -4.48
N ILE A 58 -8.12 6.92 -3.33
CA ILE A 58 -8.04 7.95 -2.29
C ILE A 58 -6.57 8.10 -1.88
N SER A 59 -6.05 9.31 -1.94
CA SER A 59 -4.67 9.62 -1.55
C SER A 59 -4.44 9.48 -0.05
N GLY A 60 -3.25 9.03 0.33
CA GLY A 60 -2.83 8.86 1.72
C GLY A 60 -3.23 7.49 2.30
N GLY A 61 -2.75 7.20 3.50
CA GLY A 61 -3.02 5.94 4.18
C GLY A 61 -2.41 4.72 3.52
N ILE A 62 -3.02 3.57 3.75
CA ILE A 62 -2.75 2.31 3.02
C ILE A 62 -4.06 1.82 2.42
N GLU A 63 -4.09 1.72 1.11
CA GLU A 63 -5.16 1.11 0.35
C GLU A 63 -4.85 -0.37 0.11
N PHE A 64 -5.87 -1.24 0.20
CA PHE A 64 -5.73 -2.68 -0.06
C PHE A 64 -6.59 -3.06 -1.24
N ASN A 65 -5.99 -3.72 -2.24
CA ASN A 65 -6.61 -3.99 -3.52
C ASN A 65 -6.61 -5.47 -3.86
N TRP A 66 -7.73 -5.92 -4.41
CA TRP A 66 -8.00 -7.22 -5.00
C TRP A 66 -9.27 -7.17 -5.86
N PRO A 67 -9.53 -8.09 -6.78
CA PRO A 67 -8.63 -9.12 -7.33
C PRO A 67 -7.70 -8.57 -8.39
N GLN A 68 -7.94 -7.34 -8.85
CA GLN A 68 -7.20 -6.64 -9.89
C GLN A 68 -7.30 -5.13 -9.66
N HIS A 69 -6.30 -4.35 -10.09
CA HIS A 69 -6.27 -2.89 -10.08
C HIS A 69 -6.63 -2.26 -8.72
N HIS A 70 -6.95 -0.98 -8.73
CA HIS A 70 -7.59 -0.33 -7.59
C HIS A 70 -9.00 -0.90 -7.43
N ARG A 71 -9.32 -1.35 -6.23
CA ARG A 71 -10.59 -2.00 -5.94
C ARG A 71 -11.76 -1.02 -6.15
N PRO A 72 -12.80 -1.39 -6.95
CA PRO A 72 -13.93 -0.50 -7.23
C PRO A 72 -14.66 0.00 -5.99
N SER A 73 -14.64 -0.77 -4.90
CA SER A 73 -15.24 -0.46 -3.61
C SER A 73 -14.32 0.30 -2.65
N THR A 74 -13.17 0.82 -3.09
CA THR A 74 -12.18 1.45 -2.21
C THR A 74 -12.72 2.63 -1.38
N PHE A 75 -13.80 3.27 -1.81
CA PHE A 75 -14.49 4.31 -1.05
C PHE A 75 -15.94 3.97 -0.68
N LEU A 76 -16.26 2.68 -0.66
CA LEU A 76 -17.54 2.16 -0.19
C LEU A 76 -17.37 1.43 1.14
N PRO A 77 -18.43 1.29 1.94
CA PRO A 77 -18.40 0.48 3.15
C PRO A 77 -18.02 -0.98 2.87
N ILE A 78 -17.26 -1.56 3.79
CA ILE A 78 -16.80 -2.94 3.77
C ILE A 78 -17.15 -3.62 5.10
N ASP A 79 -17.33 -4.94 5.07
CA ASP A 79 -17.53 -5.73 6.28
C ASP A 79 -16.26 -5.75 7.13
N TYR A 80 -16.44 -5.72 8.46
CA TYR A 80 -15.32 -5.86 9.39
C TYR A 80 -15.65 -6.71 10.61
N THR A 81 -14.61 -7.23 11.23
CA THR A 81 -14.69 -7.96 12.50
C THR A 81 -13.45 -7.64 13.33
N ILE A 82 -13.63 -7.62 14.66
CA ILE A 82 -12.55 -7.40 15.62
C ILE A 82 -12.34 -8.68 16.41
N GLU A 83 -11.12 -9.21 16.36
CA GLU A 83 -10.68 -10.38 17.10
C GLU A 83 -9.73 -9.93 18.22
N ARG A 84 -9.98 -10.40 19.45
CA ARG A 84 -9.09 -10.20 20.59
C ARG A 84 -8.47 -11.55 20.96
N CYS A 85 -7.15 -11.60 20.92
CA CYS A 85 -6.40 -12.82 21.14
C CYS A 85 -5.97 -12.96 22.61
N ALA A 86 -5.76 -14.20 23.05
CA ALA A 86 -5.36 -14.50 24.44
C ALA A 86 -3.98 -13.92 24.82
N ASP A 87 -3.11 -13.65 23.84
CA ASP A 87 -1.80 -13.03 24.02
C ASP A 87 -1.87 -11.49 24.18
N GLY A 88 -3.09 -10.93 24.24
CA GLY A 88 -3.32 -9.49 24.32
C GLY A 88 -3.25 -8.77 23.00
N SER A 89 -2.98 -9.45 21.89
CA SER A 89 -3.06 -8.84 20.54
C SER A 89 -4.51 -8.63 20.11
N ALA A 90 -4.71 -7.71 19.20
CA ALA A 90 -6.00 -7.49 18.56
C ALA A 90 -5.82 -7.43 17.05
N ILE A 91 -6.80 -7.97 16.32
CA ILE A 91 -6.85 -7.99 14.88
C ILE A 91 -8.13 -7.32 14.41
N VAL A 92 -8.03 -6.38 13.50
CA VAL A 92 -9.17 -5.87 12.74
C VAL A 92 -9.13 -6.50 11.36
N TRP A 93 -10.11 -7.32 11.06
CA TRP A 93 -10.33 -7.90 9.73
C TRP A 93 -11.30 -7.04 8.96
N VAL A 94 -10.94 -6.71 7.73
CA VAL A 94 -11.84 -6.09 6.74
C VAL A 94 -11.99 -7.05 5.57
N SER A 95 -13.18 -7.18 5.03
CA SER A 95 -13.42 -8.16 3.96
C SER A 95 -14.57 -7.75 3.05
N GLU A 96 -14.48 -8.16 1.80
CA GLU A 96 -15.61 -8.12 0.87
C GLU A 96 -15.57 -9.28 -0.10
N ARG A 97 -16.74 -9.61 -0.64
CA ARG A 97 -16.88 -10.40 -1.86
C ARG A 97 -17.01 -9.42 -3.02
N GLU A 98 -15.97 -9.34 -3.85
CA GLU A 98 -16.00 -8.42 -4.98
C GLU A 98 -17.00 -8.89 -6.06
N ARG A 99 -17.53 -7.93 -6.81
CA ARG A 99 -18.70 -8.17 -7.67
C ARG A 99 -18.38 -8.63 -9.08
N MET A 100 -17.14 -8.50 -9.54
CA MET A 100 -16.74 -8.85 -10.91
C MET A 100 -16.53 -10.35 -11.07
N PHE A 101 -15.72 -10.93 -10.22
CA PHE A 101 -15.30 -12.34 -10.27
C PHE A 101 -15.80 -13.14 -9.07
N HIS A 102 -16.53 -12.50 -8.16
CA HIS A 102 -17.09 -13.10 -6.93
C HIS A 102 -16.04 -13.69 -5.98
N GLN A 103 -14.80 -13.27 -6.09
CA GLN A 103 -13.73 -13.66 -5.17
C GLN A 103 -13.86 -12.93 -3.84
N LYS A 104 -13.49 -13.59 -2.75
CA LYS A 104 -13.47 -12.97 -1.42
C LYS A 104 -12.04 -12.63 -1.04
N GLY A 105 -11.79 -11.35 -0.77
CA GLY A 105 -10.56 -10.85 -0.20
C GLY A 105 -10.76 -10.38 1.24
N MET A 106 -9.72 -10.53 2.06
CA MET A 106 -9.67 -10.03 3.43
C MET A 106 -8.29 -9.45 3.70
N ALA A 107 -8.26 -8.36 4.45
CA ALA A 107 -7.03 -7.83 5.04
C ALA A 107 -7.20 -7.78 6.57
N GLY A 108 -6.22 -8.28 7.30
CA GLY A 108 -6.18 -8.28 8.77
C GLY A 108 -5.06 -7.38 9.26
N PHE A 109 -5.37 -6.50 10.19
CA PHE A 109 -4.42 -5.57 10.80
C PHE A 109 -4.22 -5.96 12.25
N THR A 110 -2.99 -6.34 12.61
CA THR A 110 -2.69 -6.83 13.95
C THR A 110 -1.70 -5.92 14.67
N LEU A 111 -2.02 -5.55 15.89
CA LEU A 111 -1.06 -5.01 16.85
C LEU A 111 -0.87 -5.98 18.00
N ARG A 112 0.40 -6.18 18.38
CA ARG A 112 0.78 -6.99 19.53
C ARG A 112 1.32 -6.12 20.64
N PRO A 113 1.08 -6.49 21.93
CA PRO A 113 1.76 -5.84 23.04
C PRO A 113 3.28 -5.92 22.88
N GLY A 114 4.00 -4.89 23.32
CA GLY A 114 5.46 -4.87 23.32
C GLY A 114 6.12 -4.75 21.94
N ARG A 115 5.37 -4.51 20.85
CA ARG A 115 5.94 -4.46 19.49
C ARG A 115 5.53 -3.20 18.72
N ALA A 116 6.53 -2.50 18.17
CA ALA A 116 6.31 -1.34 17.28
C ALA A 116 6.13 -1.78 15.81
N VAL A 117 5.21 -2.73 15.57
CA VAL A 117 4.97 -3.32 14.24
C VAL A 117 3.47 -3.42 13.98
N LEU A 118 3.02 -2.91 12.85
CA LEU A 118 1.71 -3.21 12.29
C LEU A 118 1.86 -4.43 11.37
N GLU A 119 1.34 -5.57 11.80
CA GLU A 119 1.30 -6.77 10.97
C GLU A 119 0.08 -6.73 10.04
N ILE A 120 0.29 -7.05 8.77
CA ILE A 120 -0.76 -7.08 7.76
C ILE A 120 -0.85 -8.49 7.20
N GLN A 121 -2.04 -9.07 7.22
CA GLN A 121 -2.32 -10.40 6.71
C GLN A 121 -3.34 -10.31 5.57
N GLY A 122 -3.13 -11.05 4.50
CA GLY A 122 -4.09 -11.23 3.42
C GLY A 122 -4.70 -12.63 3.45
N LYS A 123 -6.01 -12.73 3.24
CA LYS A 123 -6.70 -14.01 3.00
C LYS A 123 -7.51 -13.90 1.71
N LEU A 124 -7.33 -14.88 0.85
CA LEU A 124 -7.94 -14.92 -0.47
C LEU A 124 -8.71 -16.21 -0.61
N TYR A 125 -9.95 -16.10 -1.10
CA TYR A 125 -10.80 -17.25 -1.31
C TYR A 125 -11.53 -17.15 -2.65
N ASN A 126 -11.38 -18.20 -3.47
CA ASN A 126 -12.12 -18.35 -4.71
C ASN A 126 -13.31 -19.32 -4.49
N PRO A 127 -14.54 -18.81 -4.34
CA PRO A 127 -15.72 -19.65 -4.17
C PRO A 127 -16.27 -20.19 -5.50
N THR A 128 -15.66 -19.83 -6.63
CA THR A 128 -16.13 -20.24 -7.97
C THR A 128 -15.55 -21.61 -8.34
N PRO A 129 -16.23 -22.38 -9.22
CA PRO A 129 -15.75 -23.69 -9.62
C PRO A 129 -14.60 -23.65 -10.64
N ILE A 130 -14.17 -22.48 -11.08
CA ILE A 130 -13.13 -22.30 -12.08
C ILE A 130 -11.91 -21.59 -11.49
N PRO A 131 -10.69 -21.85 -11.96
CA PRO A 131 -9.51 -21.09 -11.60
C PRO A 131 -9.69 -19.59 -11.94
N GLN A 132 -9.27 -18.72 -11.05
CA GLN A 132 -9.29 -17.28 -11.23
C GLN A 132 -7.89 -16.70 -11.06
N THR A 133 -7.55 -15.69 -11.83
CA THR A 133 -6.37 -14.88 -11.57
C THR A 133 -6.60 -13.99 -10.36
N PHE A 134 -5.55 -13.70 -9.63
CA PHE A 134 -5.61 -12.87 -8.45
C PHE A 134 -4.41 -11.94 -8.37
N LEU A 135 -4.69 -10.65 -8.20
CA LEU A 135 -3.72 -9.64 -7.82
C LEU A 135 -4.13 -9.09 -6.46
N TRP A 136 -3.25 -9.22 -5.47
CA TRP A 136 -3.41 -8.55 -4.18
C TRP A 136 -2.23 -7.62 -3.93
N TRP A 137 -2.49 -6.40 -3.52
CA TRP A 137 -1.45 -5.44 -3.21
C TRP A 137 -1.89 -4.43 -2.17
N ALA A 138 -0.95 -3.99 -1.36
CA ALA A 138 -1.07 -2.88 -0.44
C ALA A 138 -0.41 -1.66 -1.09
N ASN A 139 -1.08 -0.52 -0.99
CA ASN A 139 -0.63 0.75 -1.55
C ASN A 139 -0.41 1.77 -0.42
N PRO A 140 0.72 1.71 0.30
CA PRO A 140 1.03 2.65 1.36
C PRO A 140 1.50 3.98 0.76
N ALA A 141 0.99 5.08 1.31
CA ALA A 141 1.51 6.41 1.05
C ALA A 141 2.46 6.83 2.16
N VAL A 142 3.53 7.51 1.81
CA VAL A 142 4.49 8.07 2.76
C VAL A 142 4.74 9.55 2.47
N ALA A 143 5.09 10.31 3.49
CA ALA A 143 5.51 11.69 3.30
C ALA A 143 6.84 11.74 2.56
N VAL A 144 6.93 12.58 1.53
CA VAL A 144 8.12 12.74 0.70
C VAL A 144 8.68 14.15 0.88
N ASN A 145 10.00 14.23 1.01
CA ASN A 145 10.77 15.47 1.07
C ASN A 145 12.15 15.25 0.45
N ASP A 146 13.01 16.27 0.45
CA ASP A 146 14.34 16.19 -0.16
C ASP A 146 15.27 15.13 0.45
N ALA A 147 14.99 14.69 1.68
CA ALA A 147 15.73 13.63 2.34
C ALA A 147 15.19 12.23 2.04
N TYR A 148 14.05 12.13 1.32
CA TYR A 148 13.43 10.85 1.00
C TYR A 148 14.31 10.02 0.07
N GLN A 149 14.44 8.74 0.40
CA GLN A 149 15.17 7.76 -0.40
C GLN A 149 14.35 6.46 -0.49
N SER A 150 14.19 5.95 -1.72
CA SER A 150 13.64 4.62 -1.97
C SER A 150 14.73 3.58 -1.75
N VAL A 151 14.46 2.59 -0.91
CA VAL A 151 15.37 1.50 -0.63
C VAL A 151 14.72 0.18 -1.04
N PHE A 152 15.36 -0.54 -1.94
CA PHE A 152 14.99 -1.88 -2.36
C PHE A 152 15.96 -2.91 -1.79
N PRO A 153 15.63 -4.22 -1.83
CA PRO A 153 16.60 -5.29 -1.55
C PRO A 153 17.89 -5.14 -2.35
N ALA A 154 19.00 -5.61 -1.81
CA ALA A 154 20.33 -5.36 -2.37
C ALA A 154 20.57 -5.97 -3.77
N ASP A 155 19.78 -6.95 -4.16
CA ASP A 155 19.80 -7.61 -5.46
C ASP A 155 18.99 -6.87 -6.54
N VAL A 156 18.25 -5.81 -6.18
CA VAL A 156 17.53 -4.97 -7.14
C VAL A 156 18.52 -4.03 -7.82
N ASN A 157 18.81 -4.29 -9.09
CA ASN A 157 19.73 -3.51 -9.92
C ASN A 157 19.09 -2.83 -11.12
N ALA A 158 17.77 -3.03 -11.31
CA ALA A 158 16.99 -2.39 -12.34
C ALA A 158 15.57 -2.10 -11.89
N VAL A 159 15.00 -1.05 -12.45
CA VAL A 159 13.60 -0.64 -12.25
C VAL A 159 12.97 -0.30 -13.58
N PHE A 160 11.62 -0.35 -13.62
CA PHE A 160 10.88 0.14 -14.77
C PHE A 160 9.75 1.09 -14.36
N ASP A 161 9.41 2.00 -15.23
CA ASP A 161 8.27 2.89 -15.03
C ASP A 161 6.95 2.15 -15.23
N HIS A 162 6.04 2.32 -14.29
CA HIS A 162 4.76 1.62 -14.28
C HIS A 162 3.86 1.98 -15.47
N GLY A 163 3.89 3.24 -15.90
CA GLY A 163 3.04 3.74 -16.99
C GLY A 163 3.63 3.54 -18.37
N LYS A 164 4.90 3.88 -18.54
CA LYS A 164 5.60 3.87 -19.86
C LYS A 164 6.41 2.62 -20.11
N ARG A 165 6.67 1.85 -19.05
CA ARG A 165 7.49 0.62 -19.09
C ARG A 165 8.93 0.85 -19.55
N ASP A 166 9.43 2.09 -19.42
CA ASP A 166 10.85 2.38 -19.59
C ASP A 166 11.66 1.66 -18.52
N VAL A 167 12.85 1.20 -18.85
CA VAL A 167 13.75 0.48 -17.94
C VAL A 167 14.96 1.31 -17.62
N SER A 168 15.38 1.32 -16.38
CA SER A 168 16.62 1.95 -15.94
C SER A 168 17.41 1.04 -15.01
N ARG A 169 18.72 1.24 -14.97
CA ARG A 169 19.54 0.74 -13.87
C ARG A 169 19.16 1.43 -12.57
N TYR A 170 19.35 0.74 -11.47
CA TYR A 170 19.05 1.22 -10.13
C TYR A 170 20.21 0.86 -9.17
N PRO A 171 20.64 1.71 -8.26
CA PRO A 171 20.09 3.06 -8.00
C PRO A 171 20.62 4.14 -8.96
N ILE A 172 21.70 3.88 -9.72
CA ILE A 172 22.32 4.85 -10.63
C ILE A 172 21.76 4.65 -12.04
N ALA A 173 20.94 5.59 -12.47
CA ALA A 173 20.46 5.66 -13.85
C ALA A 173 21.58 6.23 -14.75
N THR A 174 21.77 5.64 -15.95
CA THR A 174 22.86 5.98 -16.88
C THR A 174 22.42 6.16 -18.32
N GLY A 175 21.16 6.41 -18.56
CA GLY A 175 20.61 6.59 -19.90
C GLY A 175 19.33 7.40 -19.86
N THR A 176 18.53 7.33 -20.90
CA THR A 176 17.22 7.96 -20.92
C THR A 176 16.21 7.09 -20.16
N TYR A 177 15.53 7.68 -19.19
CA TYR A 177 14.46 7.05 -18.46
C TYR A 177 13.31 8.03 -18.27
N TYR A 178 12.11 7.62 -18.64
CA TYR A 178 10.90 8.45 -18.57
C TYR A 178 11.11 9.84 -19.23
N LYS A 179 11.72 9.87 -20.42
CA LYS A 179 12.07 11.06 -21.21
C LYS A 179 13.11 11.99 -20.57
N MET A 180 13.72 11.60 -19.46
CA MET A 180 14.79 12.35 -18.83
C MET A 180 16.14 11.73 -19.18
N ASP A 181 17.12 12.58 -19.49
CA ASP A 181 18.50 12.16 -19.72
C ASP A 181 19.27 12.07 -18.40
N TYR A 182 19.67 10.86 -18.06
CA TYR A 182 20.49 10.54 -16.89
C TYR A 182 21.88 10.03 -17.28
N SER A 183 22.36 10.32 -18.52
CA SER A 183 23.65 9.80 -19.04
C SER A 183 24.84 10.13 -18.16
N ALA A 184 24.79 11.24 -17.43
CA ALA A 184 25.83 11.64 -16.48
C ALA A 184 25.95 10.75 -15.23
N GLY A 185 25.02 9.81 -15.05
CA GLY A 185 24.92 8.98 -13.84
C GLY A 185 24.23 9.72 -12.70
N VAL A 186 22.97 9.37 -12.44
CA VAL A 186 22.16 10.01 -11.39
C VAL A 186 21.58 8.97 -10.46
N ASP A 187 21.71 9.19 -9.16
CA ASP A 187 21.09 8.37 -8.11
C ASP A 187 19.58 8.65 -8.05
N ILE A 188 18.80 7.82 -8.75
CA ILE A 188 17.34 7.92 -8.79
C ILE A 188 16.65 7.31 -7.57
N SER A 189 17.38 6.73 -6.63
CA SER A 189 16.81 6.34 -5.33
C SER A 189 16.44 7.57 -4.51
N ARG A 190 17.08 8.70 -4.73
CA ARG A 190 16.82 9.94 -4.00
C ARG A 190 15.80 10.79 -4.75
N TYR A 191 14.66 11.00 -4.11
CA TYR A 191 13.53 11.73 -4.70
C TYR A 191 13.93 13.11 -5.25
N LYS A 192 14.78 13.85 -4.54
CA LYS A 192 15.25 15.19 -4.98
C LYS A 192 16.00 15.21 -6.32
N ASN A 193 16.51 14.05 -6.76
CA ASN A 193 17.25 13.93 -8.02
C ASN A 193 16.33 13.63 -9.21
N ILE A 194 15.02 13.47 -8.95
CA ILE A 194 14.03 13.14 -9.98
C ILE A 194 13.29 14.42 -10.36
N PRO A 195 13.50 14.96 -11.58
CA PRO A 195 12.96 16.26 -11.96
C PRO A 195 11.47 16.25 -12.28
N VAL A 196 10.90 15.08 -12.54
CA VAL A 196 9.48 14.90 -12.87
C VAL A 196 8.90 13.74 -12.06
N PRO A 197 7.61 13.80 -11.66
CA PRO A 197 6.97 12.67 -11.02
C PRO A 197 7.07 11.41 -11.89
N THR A 198 7.56 10.34 -11.32
CA THR A 198 7.68 9.04 -11.97
C THR A 198 7.37 7.93 -10.99
N SER A 199 7.09 6.75 -11.49
CA SER A 199 6.85 5.56 -10.70
C SER A 199 7.89 4.49 -11.01
N TYR A 200 8.26 3.70 -9.99
CA TYR A 200 9.18 2.60 -10.13
C TYR A 200 8.53 1.29 -9.77
N ILE A 201 8.82 0.27 -10.55
CA ILE A 201 8.65 -1.12 -10.18
C ILE A 201 10.01 -1.77 -10.25
N CYS A 202 10.46 -2.40 -9.16
CA CYS A 202 11.72 -3.13 -9.18
C CYS A 202 11.61 -4.36 -10.08
N LEU A 203 12.65 -4.58 -10.89
CA LEU A 203 12.82 -5.80 -11.64
C LEU A 203 13.63 -6.78 -10.79
N LEU A 204 12.93 -7.72 -10.15
CA LEU A 204 13.55 -8.82 -9.44
C LEU A 204 13.67 -10.00 -10.40
N TYR A 205 14.88 -10.23 -10.89
CA TYR A 205 15.18 -11.44 -11.68
C TYR A 205 15.28 -12.70 -10.83
N THR A 206 15.42 -12.53 -9.52
CA THR A 206 15.70 -13.63 -8.58
C THR A 206 15.00 -13.41 -7.24
N SER A 207 13.78 -12.90 -7.24
CA SER A 207 13.00 -13.11 -6.03
C SER A 207 12.74 -14.61 -5.94
N PRO A 208 13.31 -15.33 -4.96
CA PRO A 208 12.74 -16.61 -4.63
C PRO A 208 11.29 -16.30 -4.28
N SER A 209 10.36 -16.74 -5.10
CA SER A 209 9.01 -16.98 -4.65
C SER A 209 9.17 -17.68 -3.31
N PRO A 210 8.51 -17.27 -2.21
CA PRO A 210 8.47 -18.11 -1.05
C PRO A 210 7.90 -19.43 -1.53
N ARG A 211 8.79 -20.36 -1.81
CA ARG A 211 8.44 -21.75 -1.96
C ARG A 211 8.37 -22.26 -0.55
N ASP A 212 7.16 -22.56 -0.15
CA ASP A 212 6.71 -23.46 0.91
C ASP A 212 7.67 -23.66 2.10
#